data_262d78540a03df874819977cf0bbd99a
#
_entry.id   262d78540a03df874819977cf0bbd99a
#
_cell.length_a   1.000
_cell.length_b   1.000
_cell.length_c   1.000
_cell.angle_alpha   90.00
_cell.angle_beta   90.00
_cell.angle_gamma   90.00
#
_symmetry.space_group_name_H-M   'P 1'
#
loop_
_entity.id
_entity.type
_entity.pdbx_description
1 polymer ?
#
loop_
_entity_poly.entity_id
_entity_poly.type
_entity_poly.pdbx_seq_one_letter_code
_entity_poly.pdbx_strand_id
1 'polypeptide(L)'
;MTLTQFIKTNQGKKVDFDGKYGAQCVDLYRAYCRDVLDIQQTPSVAGAKDIITKPGVLEVTRDSALADYSRGDVLVWDATSSNKYGHVAILVAVYNTKYFIVFEQDGFKQDGAKLAFRSREGLLGCLWRNGGY
;
A
#
# COMPACT_ATOMS: atom_id res chain seq x y z
N MET A 1 5.34 -15.98 1.04
CA MET A 1 4.57 -16.08 -0.23
C MET A 1 4.98 -14.96 -1.17
N THR A 2 4.71 -15.13 -2.44
CA THR A 2 4.92 -14.08 -3.45
C THR A 2 3.75 -13.10 -3.47
N LEU A 3 3.93 -11.93 -4.11
CA LEU A 3 2.82 -10.99 -4.31
C LEU A 3 1.67 -11.64 -5.10
N THR A 4 1.98 -12.43 -6.13
CA THR A 4 0.94 -13.15 -6.89
C THR A 4 0.12 -14.07 -6.00
N GLN A 5 0.77 -14.83 -5.12
CA GLN A 5 0.08 -15.70 -4.16
C GLN A 5 -0.74 -14.88 -3.16
N PHE A 6 -0.22 -13.77 -2.69
CA PHE A 6 -0.90 -12.87 -1.76
C PHE A 6 -2.18 -12.31 -2.37
N ILE A 7 -2.12 -11.88 -3.63
CA ILE A 7 -3.30 -11.40 -4.36
C ILE A 7 -4.34 -12.51 -4.47
N LYS A 8 -3.94 -13.70 -4.91
CA LYS A 8 -4.87 -14.84 -5.04
C LYS A 8 -5.52 -15.22 -3.73
N THR A 9 -4.76 -15.18 -2.63
CA THR A 9 -5.26 -15.57 -1.31
C THR A 9 -6.24 -14.55 -0.76
N ASN A 10 -6.02 -13.26 -0.99
CA ASN A 10 -6.76 -12.18 -0.32
C ASN A 10 -7.79 -11.47 -1.19
N GLN A 11 -7.76 -11.65 -2.51
CA GLN A 11 -8.69 -10.96 -3.41
C GLN A 11 -10.14 -11.27 -3.04
N GLY A 12 -10.93 -10.23 -2.84
CA GLY A 12 -12.32 -10.32 -2.43
C GLY A 12 -12.54 -10.50 -0.93
N LYS A 13 -11.49 -10.67 -0.14
CA LYS A 13 -11.59 -10.84 1.31
C LYS A 13 -11.42 -9.50 2.02
N LYS A 14 -12.08 -9.38 3.17
CA LYS A 14 -11.90 -8.23 4.07
C LYS A 14 -10.77 -8.55 5.04
N VAL A 15 -9.59 -8.01 4.76
CA VAL A 15 -8.39 -8.22 5.58
C VAL A 15 -8.39 -7.20 6.70
N ASP A 16 -8.70 -7.62 7.92
CA ASP A 16 -8.74 -6.80 9.12
C ASP A 16 -7.62 -7.26 10.07
N PHE A 17 -6.43 -6.71 9.86
CA PHE A 17 -5.20 -7.17 10.51
C PHE A 17 -5.23 -6.99 12.04
N ASP A 18 -5.75 -5.85 12.50
CA ASP A 18 -5.76 -5.51 13.92
C ASP A 18 -7.10 -5.76 14.63
N GLY A 19 -8.12 -6.16 13.90
CA GLY A 19 -9.47 -6.39 14.43
C GLY A 19 -10.19 -5.11 14.84
N LYS A 20 -9.74 -3.95 14.38
CA LYS A 20 -10.28 -2.64 14.75
C LYS A 20 -10.68 -1.83 13.54
N TYR A 21 -11.83 -1.16 13.60
CA TYR A 21 -12.33 -0.23 12.56
C TYR A 21 -12.58 -0.87 11.20
N GLY A 22 -12.74 -2.22 11.14
CA GLY A 22 -12.98 -2.94 9.90
C GLY A 22 -11.74 -3.07 9.03
N ALA A 23 -11.93 -3.47 7.78
CA ALA A 23 -10.86 -3.76 6.83
C ALA A 23 -10.41 -2.48 6.11
N GLN A 24 -9.32 -1.91 6.55
CA GLN A 24 -8.75 -0.66 6.04
C GLN A 24 -7.53 -0.91 5.14
N CYS A 25 -7.11 0.12 4.39
CA CYS A 25 -5.95 0.02 3.50
C CYS A 25 -4.66 -0.33 4.24
N VAL A 26 -4.48 0.18 5.45
CA VAL A 26 -3.30 -0.11 6.29
C VAL A 26 -3.29 -1.58 6.73
N ASP A 27 -4.46 -2.19 6.95
CA ASP A 27 -4.54 -3.61 7.31
C ASP A 27 -3.97 -4.51 6.22
N LEU A 28 -4.30 -4.23 4.96
CA LEU A 28 -3.76 -4.98 3.83
C LEU A 28 -2.25 -4.78 3.71
N TYR A 29 -1.76 -3.57 3.89
CA TYR A 29 -0.33 -3.28 3.93
C TYR A 29 0.38 -4.09 5.02
N ARG A 30 -0.18 -4.13 6.22
CA ARG A 30 0.40 -4.89 7.33
C ARG A 30 0.43 -6.39 7.05
N ALA A 31 -0.63 -6.93 6.48
CA ALA A 31 -0.67 -8.33 6.07
C ALA A 31 0.38 -8.62 4.99
N TYR A 32 0.58 -7.70 4.05
CA TYR A 32 1.62 -7.80 3.03
C TYR A 32 3.03 -7.83 3.65
N CYS A 33 3.30 -6.95 4.59
CA CYS A 33 4.57 -6.95 5.32
C CYS A 33 4.84 -8.29 6.01
N ARG A 34 3.83 -8.85 6.66
CA ARG A 34 3.93 -10.14 7.36
C ARG A 34 4.12 -11.31 6.39
N ASP A 35 3.26 -11.39 5.37
CA ASP A 35 3.10 -12.63 4.57
C ASP A 35 4.02 -12.68 3.36
N VAL A 36 4.37 -11.54 2.78
CA VAL A 36 5.22 -11.46 1.57
C VAL A 36 6.61 -10.97 1.91
N LEU A 37 6.72 -9.85 2.60
CA LEU A 37 8.01 -9.24 2.91
C LEU A 37 8.73 -9.89 4.09
N ASP A 38 8.00 -10.57 4.96
CA ASP A 38 8.53 -11.21 6.18
C ASP A 38 9.35 -10.23 7.01
N ILE A 39 8.79 -9.06 7.26
CA ILE A 39 9.44 -7.98 8.02
C ILE A 39 8.60 -7.61 9.24
N GLN A 40 9.28 -7.00 10.23
CA GLN A 40 8.63 -6.44 11.40
C GLN A 40 7.67 -5.31 10.97
N GLN A 41 6.52 -5.25 11.62
CA GLN A 41 5.52 -4.23 11.35
C GLN A 41 6.04 -2.83 11.65
N THR A 42 5.57 -1.86 10.87
CA THR A 42 5.83 -0.45 11.17
C THR A 42 5.10 -0.06 12.46
N PRO A 43 5.54 1.01 13.14
CA PRO A 43 4.79 1.56 14.27
C PRO A 43 3.36 1.93 13.89
N SER A 44 2.48 2.05 14.88
CA SER A 44 1.12 2.55 14.67
C SER A 44 1.14 3.92 14.03
N VAL A 45 0.21 4.15 13.10
CA VAL A 45 0.06 5.42 12.39
C VAL A 45 -1.36 5.95 12.57
N ALA A 46 -1.51 7.27 12.62
CA ALA A 46 -2.81 7.92 12.68
C ALA A 46 -3.57 7.81 11.34
N GLY A 47 -2.84 7.77 10.22
CA GLY A 47 -3.39 7.58 8.89
C GLY A 47 -2.37 6.95 7.97
N ALA A 48 -2.86 6.43 6.84
CA ALA A 48 -2.00 5.75 5.86
C ALA A 48 -0.87 6.67 5.34
N LYS A 49 -1.14 7.97 5.19
CA LYS A 49 -0.14 8.94 4.73
C LYS A 49 1.09 9.00 5.62
N ASP A 50 0.95 8.65 6.90
CA ASP A 50 2.03 8.74 7.88
C ASP A 50 3.03 7.58 7.76
N ILE A 51 2.69 6.54 7.02
CA ILE A 51 3.60 5.42 6.74
C ILE A 51 4.88 5.90 6.06
N ILE A 52 4.78 6.93 5.22
CA ILE A 52 5.94 7.47 4.49
C ILE A 52 7.02 8.00 5.42
N THR A 53 6.66 8.44 6.63
CA THR A 53 7.60 8.91 7.65
C THR A 53 7.93 7.88 8.72
N LYS A 54 7.28 6.70 8.64
CA LYS A 54 7.48 5.59 9.59
C LYS A 54 7.66 4.28 8.84
N PRO A 55 8.72 4.17 7.99
CA PRO A 55 8.86 3.04 7.08
C PRO A 55 9.32 1.75 7.77
N GLY A 56 9.73 1.79 9.02
CA GLY A 56 10.33 0.64 9.68
C GLY A 56 11.64 0.26 9.00
N VAL A 57 11.77 -0.99 8.58
CA VAL A 57 12.98 -1.50 7.91
C VAL A 57 12.99 -1.26 6.39
N LEU A 58 11.91 -0.71 5.84
CA LEU A 58 11.83 -0.43 4.41
C LEU A 58 12.53 0.87 4.05
N GLU A 59 13.02 0.96 2.82
CA GLU A 59 13.56 2.18 2.26
C GLU A 59 12.43 3.06 1.73
N VAL A 60 12.68 4.37 1.61
CA VAL A 60 11.69 5.34 1.12
C VAL A 60 12.25 6.09 -0.08
N THR A 61 11.45 6.18 -1.13
CA THR A 61 11.69 7.08 -2.26
C THR A 61 10.53 8.04 -2.36
N ARG A 62 10.81 9.34 -2.26
CA ARG A 62 9.79 10.39 -2.44
C ARG A 62 9.44 10.52 -3.92
N ASP A 63 8.17 10.81 -4.22
CA ASP A 63 7.73 10.99 -5.60
C ASP A 63 8.40 12.21 -6.24
N SER A 64 8.89 12.02 -7.47
CA SER A 64 9.51 13.06 -8.29
C SER A 64 9.49 12.62 -9.74
N ALA A 65 9.90 13.50 -10.65
CA ALA A 65 10.02 13.15 -12.06
C ALA A 65 11.04 12.03 -12.32
N LEU A 66 12.00 11.84 -11.41
CA LEU A 66 13.05 10.82 -11.52
C LEU A 66 12.74 9.56 -10.71
N ALA A 67 11.63 9.55 -9.94
CA ALA A 67 11.27 8.40 -9.13
C ALA A 67 10.90 7.22 -10.03
N ASP A 68 11.42 6.05 -9.69
CA ASP A 68 11.18 4.80 -10.38
C ASP A 68 10.46 3.83 -9.44
N TYR A 69 9.47 3.14 -9.96
CA TYR A 69 8.61 2.26 -9.17
C TYR A 69 8.59 0.86 -9.75
N SER A 70 8.65 -0.14 -8.87
CA SER A 70 8.69 -1.54 -9.24
C SER A 70 7.56 -2.32 -8.58
N ARG A 71 7.10 -3.38 -9.26
CA ARG A 71 6.13 -4.32 -8.70
C ARG A 71 6.57 -4.78 -7.31
N GLY A 72 5.66 -4.68 -6.35
CA GLY A 72 5.92 -5.02 -4.96
C GLY A 72 6.18 -3.82 -4.05
N ASP A 73 6.47 -2.65 -4.62
CA ASP A 73 6.61 -1.42 -3.84
C ASP A 73 5.29 -1.05 -3.16
N VAL A 74 5.39 -0.43 -2.01
CA VAL A 74 4.23 0.08 -1.27
C VAL A 74 4.08 1.56 -1.59
N LEU A 75 2.96 1.93 -2.21
CA LEU A 75 2.68 3.30 -2.61
C LEU A 75 1.86 4.01 -1.54
N VAL A 76 2.21 5.26 -1.22
CA VAL A 76 1.56 6.05 -0.18
C VAL A 76 1.10 7.39 -0.77
N TRP A 77 -0.19 7.68 -0.63
CA TRP A 77 -0.81 8.93 -1.08
C TRP A 77 -1.13 9.85 0.10
N ASP A 78 -1.05 11.15 -0.15
CA ASP A 78 -1.41 12.19 0.79
C ASP A 78 -2.94 12.26 1.01
N ALA A 79 -3.32 13.01 2.04
CA ALA A 79 -4.72 13.31 2.33
C ALA A 79 -5.36 14.09 1.17
N THR A 80 -6.66 13.88 1.01
CA THR A 80 -7.51 14.65 0.09
C THR A 80 -8.64 15.31 0.88
N SER A 81 -9.45 16.13 0.21
CA SER A 81 -10.62 16.74 0.84
C SER A 81 -11.65 15.72 1.31
N SER A 82 -11.69 14.54 0.67
CA SER A 82 -12.63 13.46 1.02
C SER A 82 -12.00 12.39 1.91
N ASN A 83 -10.68 12.37 2.07
CA ASN A 83 -9.97 11.38 2.88
C ASN A 83 -8.77 12.02 3.58
N LYS A 84 -8.96 12.43 4.81
CA LYS A 84 -7.91 13.07 5.61
C LYS A 84 -6.77 12.14 6.03
N TYR A 85 -6.94 10.83 5.87
CA TYR A 85 -5.94 9.84 6.30
C TYR A 85 -4.95 9.46 5.21
N GLY A 86 -5.21 9.85 3.96
CA GLY A 86 -4.42 9.38 2.83
C GLY A 86 -4.76 7.95 2.44
N HIS A 87 -3.86 7.31 1.70
CA HIS A 87 -4.08 5.95 1.21
C HIS A 87 -2.76 5.20 1.06
N VAL A 88 -2.80 3.89 1.18
CA VAL A 88 -1.67 3.00 0.92
C VAL A 88 -2.14 1.83 0.07
N ALA A 89 -1.32 1.41 -0.89
CA ALA A 89 -1.61 0.29 -1.77
C ALA A 89 -0.32 -0.39 -2.20
N ILE A 90 -0.43 -1.62 -2.69
CA ILE A 90 0.70 -2.41 -3.16
C ILE A 90 0.75 -2.33 -4.68
N LEU A 91 1.91 -1.93 -5.22
CA LEU A 91 2.08 -1.79 -6.67
C LEU A 91 2.14 -3.15 -7.35
N VAL A 92 1.24 -3.38 -8.29
CA VAL A 92 1.22 -4.57 -9.13
C VAL A 92 1.94 -4.32 -10.45
N ALA A 93 1.63 -3.19 -11.10
CA ALA A 93 2.26 -2.80 -12.35
C ALA A 93 2.13 -1.29 -12.58
N VAL A 94 3.13 -0.71 -13.23
CA VAL A 94 3.04 0.66 -13.74
C VAL A 94 2.33 0.62 -15.08
N TYR A 95 1.15 1.24 -15.16
CA TYR A 95 0.38 1.28 -16.39
C TYR A 95 0.97 2.33 -17.37
N ASN A 96 1.19 3.55 -16.87
CA ASN A 96 1.86 4.63 -17.58
C ASN A 96 2.37 5.68 -16.56
N THR A 97 2.80 6.86 -17.02
CA THR A 97 3.34 7.90 -16.14
C THR A 97 2.29 8.49 -15.19
N LYS A 98 1.00 8.27 -15.43
CA LYS A 98 -0.11 8.86 -14.67
C LYS A 98 -0.88 7.87 -13.83
N TYR A 99 -0.80 6.57 -14.12
CA TYR A 99 -1.64 5.54 -13.49
C TYR A 99 -0.84 4.31 -13.11
N PHE A 100 -1.23 3.73 -11.97
CA PHE A 100 -0.73 2.46 -11.48
C PHE A 100 -1.86 1.43 -11.42
N ILE A 101 -1.51 0.16 -11.56
CA ILE A 101 -2.35 -0.96 -11.17
C ILE A 101 -1.89 -1.38 -9.78
N VAL A 102 -2.80 -1.38 -8.83
CA VAL A 102 -2.50 -1.65 -7.42
C VAL A 102 -3.38 -2.74 -6.86
N PHE A 103 -2.93 -3.36 -5.77
CA PHE A 103 -3.76 -4.21 -4.91
C PHE A 103 -4.02 -3.44 -3.63
N GLU A 104 -5.29 -3.20 -3.32
CA GLU A 104 -5.67 -2.26 -2.27
C GLU A 104 -6.94 -2.68 -1.56
N GLN A 105 -7.21 -2.00 -0.45
CA GLN A 105 -8.42 -2.15 0.34
C GLN A 105 -8.93 -0.77 0.73
N ASP A 106 -10.24 -0.55 0.57
CA ASP A 106 -10.87 0.74 0.85
C ASP A 106 -11.62 0.66 2.18
N GLY A 107 -11.12 1.38 3.18
CA GLY A 107 -11.72 1.42 4.51
C GLY A 107 -13.11 2.05 4.56
N PHE A 108 -13.46 2.89 3.59
CA PHE A 108 -14.79 3.51 3.52
C PHE A 108 -15.82 2.59 2.88
N LYS A 109 -15.45 1.88 1.81
CA LYS A 109 -16.36 0.99 1.06
C LYS A 109 -16.52 -0.37 1.71
N GLN A 110 -15.51 -0.85 2.42
CA GLN A 110 -15.52 -2.19 3.04
C GLN A 110 -15.84 -3.32 2.05
N ASP A 111 -15.36 -3.19 0.82
CA ASP A 111 -15.64 -4.15 -0.28
C ASP A 111 -14.52 -5.19 -0.47
N GLY A 112 -13.55 -5.22 0.43
CA GLY A 112 -12.47 -6.19 0.41
C GLY A 112 -11.29 -5.80 -0.46
N ALA A 113 -10.25 -6.63 -0.42
CA ALA A 113 -9.04 -6.42 -1.20
C ALA A 113 -9.30 -6.63 -2.69
N LYS A 114 -8.78 -5.74 -3.52
CA LYS A 114 -9.06 -5.74 -4.96
C LYS A 114 -7.92 -5.13 -5.78
N LEU A 115 -7.84 -5.54 -7.03
CA LEU A 115 -7.04 -4.85 -8.05
C LEU A 115 -7.77 -3.60 -8.50
N ALA A 116 -7.03 -2.51 -8.66
CA ALA A 116 -7.62 -1.23 -9.07
C ALA A 116 -6.61 -0.40 -9.87
N PHE A 117 -7.14 0.52 -10.69
CA PHE A 117 -6.34 1.62 -11.23
C PHE A 117 -6.33 2.75 -10.21
N ARG A 118 -5.15 3.37 -10.04
CA ARG A 118 -5.03 4.52 -9.18
C ARG A 118 -4.16 5.59 -9.83
N SER A 119 -4.64 6.83 -9.79
CA SER A 119 -3.92 7.98 -10.30
C SER A 119 -2.68 8.25 -9.44
N ARG A 120 -1.61 8.71 -10.10
CA ARG A 120 -0.39 9.19 -9.42
C ARG A 120 -0.62 10.50 -8.67
N GLU A 121 -1.69 11.20 -8.92
CA GLU A 121 -2.01 12.47 -8.28
C GLU A 121 -2.05 12.31 -6.75
N GLY A 122 -1.32 13.17 -6.04
CA GLY A 122 -1.22 13.12 -4.58
C GLY A 122 -0.27 12.06 -4.03
N LEU A 123 0.44 11.33 -4.88
CA LEU A 123 1.40 10.33 -4.43
C LEU A 123 2.56 11.00 -3.68
N LEU A 124 2.80 10.56 -2.44
CA LEU A 124 3.94 11.01 -1.63
C LEU A 124 5.23 10.30 -2.00
N GLY A 125 5.13 9.01 -2.33
CA GLY A 125 6.27 8.18 -2.68
C GLY A 125 5.99 6.71 -2.44
N CYS A 126 7.05 5.93 -2.31
CA CYS A 126 6.94 4.50 -2.06
C CYS A 126 7.89 4.03 -0.96
N LEU A 127 7.53 2.89 -0.35
CA LEU A 127 8.41 2.10 0.49
C LEU A 127 8.80 0.84 -0.27
N TRP A 128 10.07 0.43 -0.16
CA TRP A 128 10.57 -0.73 -0.88
C TRP A 128 11.61 -1.49 -0.07
N ARG A 129 11.74 -2.79 -0.35
CA ARG A 129 12.72 -3.64 0.31
C ARG A 129 14.03 -3.61 -0.45
N ASN A 130 15.12 -3.27 0.23
CA ASN A 130 16.45 -3.32 -0.34
C ASN A 130 16.77 -4.78 -0.72
N GLY A 131 17.21 -4.99 -1.97
CA GLY A 131 17.45 -6.33 -2.52
C GLY A 131 16.27 -6.90 -3.30
N GLY A 132 15.14 -6.18 -3.38
CA GLY A 132 13.97 -6.55 -4.19
C GLY A 132 13.01 -7.51 -3.48
N TYR A 133 12.20 -8.15 -4.27
CA TYR A 133 11.11 -9.01 -3.83
C TYR A 133 11.30 -10.43 -4.41
#